data_4a057b0c37753093438283910c3e2cf7
#
_entry.id   4a057b0c37753093438283910c3e2cf7
#
_cell.length_a   1.000
_cell.length_b   1.000
_cell.length_c   1.000
_cell.angle_alpha   90.00
_cell.angle_beta   90.00
_cell.angle_gamma   90.00
#
_symmetry.space_group_name_H-M   'P 1'
#
loop_
_entity.id
_entity.type
_entity.pdbx_description
1 polymer ?
#
loop_
_entity_poly.entity_id
_entity_poly.type
_entity_poly.pdbx_seq_one_letter_code
_entity_poly.pdbx_strand_id
1 'polypeptide(L)'
;MESQRSFLLIGLAMVGFLLWQQWQLDYGPKPVETAQTVNQQQNITSDMPTSSEDVPVASSNGQNYLASSVQSGKTILIKTDTLDLTIDTVGGDVISANLVKFPVEQNSKDSYSLLRPTGEDLFIAQSGLVGKDGPDSKGRPTYTATENSYTLVGESLTVPLTLVTPEGVKITKNFVFTKDSHKIDVSYIIENNTSDTKQLQQFGQLKQSMLKEDGSMFMPTYRGAAYSTEEDKYEKFDFDDMLDKNLKKSTPAGWAAMIEHYFVSAWVPPQNETNNLYSRVLQNTNGVIGFTGQSITIQPGETTTISSALYLGPKDQDTLAEIARGLDLTVDYGFLWMISKYLFFFLQFIHSLVGNWGFSIILITIVVKGAMYPLTKKQYESMAKMRALKPKMDALKERYGEDKQKMQKAMMEMYKKDKVNPMGGCFPLLLQMPIFLALYWVLLESVELRHADFIFWITDLSAKDPYFVLPVLTGLSMYLLQKLQPMTMTDPMQQKIMQFMPVAMSLFFFIFPAGLVLYWLISNVITLIQAKIIYASMEKRGLSTK
;
A
#
# COMPACT_ATOMS: atom_id res chain seq x y z
N MET A 1 39.58 1.40 -16.62
CA MET A 1 39.44 1.77 -15.19
C MET A 1 38.18 2.54 -14.88
N GLU A 2 37.68 3.39 -15.75
CA GLU A 2 36.51 4.22 -15.43
C GLU A 2 35.19 3.45 -15.39
N SER A 3 34.95 2.50 -16.29
CA SER A 3 33.64 1.82 -16.34
C SER A 3 33.38 0.80 -15.21
N GLN A 4 34.41 0.10 -14.74
CA GLN A 4 34.27 -0.81 -13.58
C GLN A 4 34.25 -0.02 -12.26
N ARG A 5 35.02 1.06 -12.18
CA ARG A 5 34.93 2.01 -11.07
C ARG A 5 33.57 2.67 -11.06
N SER A 6 33.03 3.05 -12.22
CA SER A 6 31.68 3.62 -12.31
C SER A 6 30.61 2.63 -11.88
N PHE A 7 30.72 1.34 -12.22
CA PHE A 7 29.74 0.33 -11.82
C PHE A 7 29.86 -0.05 -10.33
N LEU A 8 31.09 -0.18 -9.82
CA LEU A 8 31.35 -0.35 -8.39
C LEU A 8 30.99 0.90 -7.59
N LEU A 9 31.22 2.09 -8.16
CA LEU A 9 30.80 3.36 -7.56
C LEU A 9 29.29 3.52 -7.57
N ILE A 10 28.60 3.09 -8.62
CA ILE A 10 27.13 3.07 -8.66
C ILE A 10 26.57 2.06 -7.65
N GLY A 11 27.11 0.84 -7.59
CA GLY A 11 26.73 -0.15 -6.59
C GLY A 11 27.07 0.29 -5.17
N LEU A 12 28.27 0.86 -4.97
CA LEU A 12 28.68 1.43 -3.68
C LEU A 12 27.87 2.68 -3.32
N ALA A 13 27.55 3.54 -4.30
CA ALA A 13 26.69 4.70 -4.10
C ALA A 13 25.25 4.29 -3.77
N MET A 14 24.75 3.22 -4.40
CA MET A 14 23.41 2.68 -4.09
C MET A 14 23.37 2.06 -2.69
N VAL A 15 24.37 1.25 -2.32
CA VAL A 15 24.50 0.70 -0.96
C VAL A 15 24.80 1.81 0.04
N GLY A 16 25.66 2.75 -0.30
CA GLY A 16 25.96 3.92 0.54
C GLY A 16 24.77 4.85 0.69
N PHE A 17 23.96 5.01 -0.34
CA PHE A 17 22.70 5.77 -0.28
C PHE A 17 21.66 5.07 0.61
N LEU A 18 21.52 3.75 0.48
CA LEU A 18 20.61 2.96 1.34
C LEU A 18 21.07 2.99 2.82
N LEU A 19 22.39 2.85 3.06
CA LEU A 19 22.96 2.97 4.41
C LEU A 19 22.87 4.39 4.95
N TRP A 20 23.04 5.41 4.11
CA TRP A 20 22.89 6.80 4.50
C TRP A 20 21.43 7.14 4.78
N GLN A 21 20.50 6.64 3.99
CA GLN A 21 19.07 6.80 4.20
C GLN A 21 18.64 6.13 5.52
N GLN A 22 19.13 4.91 5.79
CA GLN A 22 18.89 4.23 7.05
C GLN A 22 19.54 4.97 8.23
N TRP A 23 20.77 5.46 8.06
CA TRP A 23 21.47 6.25 9.09
C TRP A 23 20.78 7.59 9.36
N GLN A 24 20.25 8.25 8.35
CA GLN A 24 19.43 9.46 8.52
C GLN A 24 18.14 9.18 9.31
N LEU A 25 17.50 8.03 9.08
CA LEU A 25 16.32 7.61 9.83
C LEU A 25 16.66 7.29 11.31
N ASP A 26 17.81 6.64 11.54
CA ASP A 26 18.20 6.19 12.89
C ASP A 26 18.95 7.27 13.68
N TYR A 27 19.76 8.10 13.02
CA TYR A 27 20.73 9.03 13.65
C TYR A 27 20.74 10.43 13.02
N GLY A 28 19.81 10.76 12.12
CA GLY A 28 19.70 12.10 11.58
C GLY A 28 19.53 13.14 12.69
N PRO A 29 20.05 14.37 12.53
CA PRO A 29 19.91 15.40 13.56
C PRO A 29 18.42 15.65 13.75
N LYS A 30 17.86 15.18 14.86
CA LYS A 30 16.56 15.63 15.32
C LYS A 30 16.63 17.14 15.43
N PRO A 31 15.64 17.91 14.94
CA PRO A 31 15.61 19.34 15.13
C PRO A 31 15.81 19.62 16.61
N VAL A 32 16.83 20.41 16.94
CA VAL A 32 17.08 20.86 18.31
C VAL A 32 15.85 21.66 18.70
N GLU A 33 15.03 21.12 19.58
CA GLU A 33 14.01 21.89 20.28
C GLU A 33 14.72 23.04 20.98
N THR A 34 14.68 24.21 20.35
CA THR A 34 14.94 25.45 21.06
C THR A 34 13.81 25.57 22.09
N ALA A 35 14.14 25.27 23.34
CA ALA A 35 13.26 25.49 24.47
C ALA A 35 12.88 26.97 24.54
N GLN A 36 11.85 27.33 23.80
CA GLN A 36 11.09 28.52 24.12
C GLN A 36 10.07 28.09 25.17
N THR A 37 10.33 28.51 26.40
CA THR A 37 9.36 28.55 27.47
C THR A 37 8.20 29.44 27.04
N VAL A 38 7.28 28.85 26.30
CA VAL A 38 5.95 29.41 26.09
C VAL A 38 5.05 28.66 27.08
N ASN A 39 4.48 29.42 28.02
CA ASN A 39 3.35 28.99 28.80
C ASN A 39 2.26 28.47 27.86
N GLN A 40 2.26 27.18 27.56
CA GLN A 40 1.15 26.52 26.90
C GLN A 40 0.07 26.26 27.94
N GLN A 41 -0.91 27.16 27.97
CA GLN A 41 -2.24 26.78 28.36
C GLN A 41 -2.62 25.59 27.46
N GLN A 42 -2.76 24.41 28.06
CA GLN A 42 -3.26 23.22 27.39
C GLN A 42 -4.68 23.50 26.87
N ASN A 43 -4.80 23.89 25.62
CA ASN A 43 -6.07 23.84 24.93
C ASN A 43 -6.44 22.36 24.77
N ILE A 44 -7.46 21.93 25.46
CA ILE A 44 -8.11 20.63 25.29
C ILE A 44 -8.73 20.65 23.88
N THR A 45 -8.07 20.07 22.90
CA THR A 45 -8.58 19.94 21.54
C THR A 45 -9.75 18.94 21.55
N SER A 46 -10.94 19.42 21.23
CA SER A 46 -12.12 18.55 21.06
C SER A 46 -11.89 17.61 19.86
N ASP A 47 -12.45 16.41 19.89
CA ASP A 47 -12.40 15.43 18.78
C ASP A 47 -13.09 15.92 17.48
N MET A 48 -13.77 17.06 17.52
CA MET A 48 -14.58 17.57 16.42
C MET A 48 -13.87 18.68 15.63
N PRO A 49 -14.10 18.78 14.28
CA PRO A 49 -13.60 19.88 13.48
C PRO A 49 -14.22 21.22 13.94
N THR A 50 -13.42 22.26 13.97
CA THR A 50 -13.94 23.63 14.11
C THR A 50 -14.41 24.10 12.74
N SER A 51 -15.53 24.86 12.68
CA SER A 51 -16.01 25.47 11.44
C SER A 51 -14.91 26.35 10.81
N SER A 52 -14.87 26.40 9.49
CA SER A 52 -13.80 27.06 8.71
C SER A 52 -13.79 28.60 8.74
N GLU A 53 -14.62 29.24 9.55
CA GLU A 53 -14.59 30.69 9.76
C GLU A 53 -13.98 31.01 11.11
N ASP A 54 -12.95 31.86 11.13
CA ASP A 54 -12.33 32.44 12.33
C ASP A 54 -13.36 33.30 13.09
N VAL A 55 -14.14 32.67 13.97
CA VAL A 55 -14.92 33.39 14.96
C VAL A 55 -14.24 33.25 16.32
N PRO A 56 -13.90 34.35 17.02
CA PRO A 56 -13.30 34.28 18.35
C PRO A 56 -14.28 33.58 19.30
N VAL A 57 -13.92 32.41 19.78
CA VAL A 57 -14.70 31.69 20.78
C VAL A 57 -14.52 32.38 22.13
N ALA A 58 -15.59 32.94 22.67
CA ALA A 58 -15.60 33.44 24.03
C ALA A 58 -15.30 32.31 25.02
N SER A 59 -14.31 32.57 25.87
CA SER A 59 -13.84 31.66 26.92
C SER A 59 -14.98 31.19 27.82
N SER A 60 -15.38 29.94 27.76
CA SER A 60 -16.21 29.31 28.76
C SER A 60 -15.34 28.49 29.72
N ASN A 61 -15.50 28.77 30.99
CA ASN A 61 -14.79 28.23 32.15
C ASN A 61 -14.68 26.70 32.16
N GLY A 62 -13.51 26.24 32.58
CA GLY A 62 -13.10 24.85 32.64
C GLY A 62 -14.02 23.94 33.45
N GLN A 63 -14.27 22.78 32.88
CA GLN A 63 -14.51 21.55 33.61
C GLN A 63 -13.50 20.50 33.14
N ASN A 64 -12.75 19.98 34.13
CA ASN A 64 -11.81 18.88 33.93
C ASN A 64 -12.54 17.64 33.44
N TYR A 65 -12.33 17.27 32.18
CA TYR A 65 -12.66 15.94 31.70
C TYR A 65 -11.41 15.07 31.81
N LEU A 66 -11.36 14.27 32.85
CA LEU A 66 -10.50 13.09 32.97
C LEU A 66 -10.73 12.19 31.76
N ALA A 67 -9.68 11.46 31.37
CA ALA A 67 -9.61 10.53 30.25
C ALA A 67 -10.98 9.90 29.93
N SER A 68 -11.59 10.34 28.82
CA SER A 68 -12.91 9.89 28.43
C SER A 68 -12.82 8.44 27.93
N SER A 69 -13.21 7.50 28.79
CA SER A 69 -13.87 6.30 28.32
C SER A 69 -14.92 6.74 27.29
N VAL A 70 -14.92 6.17 26.09
CA VAL A 70 -15.96 6.34 25.09
C VAL A 70 -17.30 6.23 25.83
N GLN A 71 -18.09 7.31 25.89
CA GLN A 71 -19.45 7.22 26.40
C GLN A 71 -20.20 6.29 25.44
N SER A 72 -20.28 4.99 25.78
CA SER A 72 -21.00 4.03 24.98
C SER A 72 -22.50 4.28 25.14
N GLY A 73 -23.13 4.74 24.06
CA GLY A 73 -24.56 4.73 23.89
C GLY A 73 -25.09 3.30 23.70
N LYS A 74 -26.33 3.20 23.26
CA LYS A 74 -26.85 1.93 22.73
C LYS A 74 -26.16 1.65 21.41
N THR A 75 -25.79 0.40 21.17
CA THR A 75 -25.20 -0.04 19.91
C THR A 75 -26.25 -0.63 18.98
N ILE A 76 -26.08 -0.37 17.68
CA ILE A 76 -26.91 -0.90 16.61
C ILE A 76 -26.04 -1.87 15.79
N LEU A 77 -26.50 -3.10 15.65
CA LEU A 77 -25.81 -4.14 14.89
C LEU A 77 -26.37 -4.19 13.47
N ILE A 78 -25.50 -4.18 12.48
CA ILE A 78 -25.87 -4.24 11.07
C ILE A 78 -25.11 -5.38 10.43
N LYS A 79 -25.85 -6.27 9.76
CA LYS A 79 -25.30 -7.42 9.02
C LYS A 79 -25.65 -7.30 7.55
N THR A 80 -24.61 -7.28 6.72
CA THR A 80 -24.72 -7.40 5.26
C THR A 80 -23.96 -8.64 4.78
N ASP A 81 -23.97 -8.87 3.50
CA ASP A 81 -23.20 -9.94 2.84
C ASP A 81 -21.69 -9.64 2.77
N THR A 82 -21.28 -8.37 2.95
CA THR A 82 -19.88 -7.91 2.91
C THR A 82 -19.34 -7.43 4.24
N LEU A 83 -20.23 -6.87 5.11
CA LEU A 83 -19.86 -6.16 6.32
C LEU A 83 -20.74 -6.57 7.51
N ASP A 84 -20.11 -6.82 8.66
CA ASP A 84 -20.75 -6.83 9.98
C ASP A 84 -20.30 -5.57 10.73
N LEU A 85 -21.25 -4.67 11.03
CA LEU A 85 -20.98 -3.34 11.57
C LEU A 85 -21.63 -3.12 12.91
N THR A 86 -21.00 -2.26 13.72
CA THR A 86 -21.60 -1.72 14.94
C THR A 86 -21.60 -0.20 14.88
N ILE A 87 -22.77 0.41 15.00
CA ILE A 87 -22.93 1.86 15.11
C ILE A 87 -23.26 2.22 16.56
N ASP A 88 -22.56 3.20 17.12
CA ASP A 88 -22.89 3.80 18.41
C ASP A 88 -23.97 4.88 18.19
N THR A 89 -25.00 4.89 19.01
CA THR A 89 -26.03 5.95 18.97
C THR A 89 -25.49 7.32 19.38
N VAL A 90 -24.40 7.39 20.13
CA VAL A 90 -23.68 8.65 20.41
C VAL A 90 -22.93 9.07 19.14
N GLY A 91 -23.40 10.13 18.50
CA GLY A 91 -22.91 10.65 17.23
C GLY A 91 -23.31 9.83 16.01
N GLY A 92 -23.85 8.62 16.17
CA GLY A 92 -24.08 7.70 15.07
C GLY A 92 -22.77 7.30 14.40
N ASP A 93 -21.72 7.02 15.19
CA ASP A 93 -20.38 6.65 14.69
C ASP A 93 -20.29 5.16 14.37
N VAL A 94 -19.60 4.82 13.28
CA VAL A 94 -19.28 3.42 12.98
C VAL A 94 -18.05 3.05 13.80
N ILE A 95 -18.28 2.31 14.88
CA ILE A 95 -17.24 1.99 15.87
C ILE A 95 -16.58 0.63 15.61
N SER A 96 -17.25 -0.28 14.89
CA SER A 96 -16.68 -1.57 14.52
C SER A 96 -17.12 -1.95 13.11
N ALA A 97 -16.23 -2.55 12.34
CA ALA A 97 -16.52 -3.07 11.01
C ALA A 97 -15.68 -4.32 10.75
N ASN A 98 -16.35 -5.45 10.54
CA ASN A 98 -15.72 -6.72 10.18
C ASN A 98 -16.01 -7.03 8.71
N LEU A 99 -14.99 -7.43 7.97
CA LEU A 99 -15.08 -7.79 6.56
C LEU A 99 -15.44 -9.26 6.44
N VAL A 100 -16.71 -9.57 6.17
CA VAL A 100 -17.27 -10.94 6.20
C VAL A 100 -16.56 -11.88 5.24
N LYS A 101 -16.20 -11.40 4.04
CA LYS A 101 -15.52 -12.19 2.99
C LYS A 101 -14.00 -12.31 3.20
N PHE A 102 -13.44 -11.69 4.23
CA PHE A 102 -11.99 -11.64 4.50
C PHE A 102 -11.69 -12.18 5.90
N PRO A 103 -11.44 -13.48 6.08
CA PRO A 103 -11.07 -14.03 7.38
C PRO A 103 -9.68 -13.53 7.85
N VAL A 104 -9.42 -13.56 9.15
CA VAL A 104 -8.10 -13.20 9.72
C VAL A 104 -7.03 -14.15 9.24
N GLU A 105 -7.30 -15.46 9.36
CA GLU A 105 -6.44 -16.55 8.87
C GLU A 105 -7.23 -17.37 7.86
N GLN A 106 -6.52 -18.05 6.97
CA GLN A 106 -7.17 -18.94 6.01
C GLN A 106 -7.98 -20.02 6.74
N ASN A 107 -9.23 -20.21 6.32
CA ASN A 107 -10.19 -21.13 6.95
C ASN A 107 -10.61 -20.77 8.39
N SER A 108 -10.24 -19.62 8.93
CA SER A 108 -10.82 -19.10 10.16
C SER A 108 -12.27 -18.70 9.95
N LYS A 109 -13.06 -18.80 11.02
CA LYS A 109 -14.42 -18.22 11.06
C LYS A 109 -14.41 -16.75 11.47
N ASP A 110 -13.27 -16.26 11.96
CA ASP A 110 -13.12 -14.90 12.45
C ASP A 110 -12.83 -13.97 11.27
N SER A 111 -13.76 -13.05 11.02
CA SER A 111 -13.61 -12.03 9.98
C SER A 111 -12.58 -10.96 10.38
N TYR A 112 -11.89 -10.42 9.40
CA TYR A 112 -10.94 -9.32 9.62
C TYR A 112 -11.66 -8.08 10.14
N SER A 113 -11.25 -7.63 11.33
CA SER A 113 -11.80 -6.42 11.96
C SER A 113 -11.07 -5.19 11.44
N LEU A 114 -11.70 -4.45 10.53
CA LEU A 114 -11.14 -3.23 9.95
C LEU A 114 -11.28 -2.04 10.91
N LEU A 115 -12.47 -1.82 11.48
CA LEU A 115 -12.68 -0.82 12.53
C LEU A 115 -12.78 -1.49 13.90
N ARG A 116 -12.12 -0.89 14.89
CA ARG A 116 -11.92 -1.42 16.24
C ARG A 116 -12.16 -0.34 17.28
N PRO A 117 -13.15 -0.49 18.18
CA PRO A 117 -13.59 0.58 19.09
C PRO A 117 -12.70 0.76 20.31
N THR A 118 -11.90 -0.23 20.69
CA THR A 118 -11.15 -0.27 21.96
C THR A 118 -9.77 -0.87 21.77
N GLY A 119 -8.92 -0.66 22.79
CA GLY A 119 -7.58 -1.22 22.84
C GLY A 119 -6.50 -0.24 22.37
N GLU A 120 -5.29 -0.76 22.24
CA GLU A 120 -4.14 0.00 21.76
C GLU A 120 -4.28 0.34 20.27
N ASP A 121 -5.03 -0.47 19.52
CA ASP A 121 -5.27 -0.31 18.09
C ASP A 121 -6.69 0.23 17.80
N LEU A 122 -7.02 1.37 18.42
CA LEU A 122 -8.29 2.06 18.15
C LEU A 122 -8.37 2.48 16.67
N PHE A 123 -9.48 2.16 16.01
CA PHE A 123 -9.79 2.65 14.67
C PHE A 123 -11.30 2.77 14.49
N ILE A 124 -11.83 3.98 14.29
CA ILE A 124 -13.25 4.25 14.15
C ILE A 124 -13.51 5.28 13.04
N ALA A 125 -14.72 5.24 12.47
CA ALA A 125 -15.21 6.21 11.51
C ALA A 125 -16.32 7.06 12.13
N GLN A 126 -16.13 8.37 12.12
CA GLN A 126 -17.03 9.34 12.73
C GLN A 126 -17.59 10.29 11.67
N SER A 127 -18.82 10.71 11.84
CA SER A 127 -19.43 11.76 11.01
C SER A 127 -20.54 12.49 11.75
N GLY A 128 -20.84 13.71 11.33
CA GLY A 128 -21.86 14.54 11.99
C GLY A 128 -22.05 15.89 11.33
N LEU A 129 -22.68 16.79 12.06
CA LEU A 129 -23.01 18.15 11.64
C LEU A 129 -22.42 19.16 12.63
N VAL A 130 -21.47 19.95 12.14
CA VAL A 130 -20.83 21.07 12.87
C VAL A 130 -21.31 22.41 12.33
N GLY A 131 -20.75 23.50 12.79
CA GLY A 131 -21.14 24.86 12.43
C GLY A 131 -21.89 25.55 13.56
N LYS A 132 -22.40 26.76 13.31
CA LYS A 132 -23.02 27.59 14.33
C LYS A 132 -24.19 26.89 15.04
N ASP A 133 -25.02 26.18 14.28
CA ASP A 133 -26.21 25.47 14.78
C ASP A 133 -26.05 23.95 14.71
N GLY A 134 -24.82 23.46 14.45
CA GLY A 134 -24.51 22.03 14.34
C GLY A 134 -24.57 21.34 15.70
N PRO A 135 -25.31 20.23 15.82
CA PRO A 135 -25.46 19.53 17.10
C PRO A 135 -24.13 18.98 17.62
N ASP A 136 -23.22 18.61 16.73
CA ASP A 136 -21.90 18.09 17.10
C ASP A 136 -20.92 19.19 17.57
N SER A 137 -21.21 20.47 17.35
CA SER A 137 -20.35 21.58 17.80
C SER A 137 -20.31 21.74 19.32
N LYS A 138 -21.31 21.20 20.03
CA LYS A 138 -21.40 21.26 21.51
C LYS A 138 -21.12 19.93 22.19
N GLY A 139 -20.71 18.93 21.45
CA GLY A 139 -20.47 17.55 21.88
C GLY A 139 -21.26 16.56 21.02
N ARG A 140 -20.96 15.28 21.17
CA ARG A 140 -21.63 14.23 20.34
C ARG A 140 -23.10 14.06 20.78
N PRO A 141 -24.08 14.31 19.90
CA PRO A 141 -25.49 14.12 20.21
C PRO A 141 -25.84 12.62 20.24
N THR A 142 -26.89 12.26 20.97
CA THR A 142 -27.38 10.87 20.99
C THR A 142 -28.57 10.74 20.05
N TYR A 143 -28.42 9.89 19.04
CA TYR A 143 -29.48 9.53 18.10
C TYR A 143 -30.35 8.40 18.67
N THR A 144 -31.54 8.29 18.14
CA THR A 144 -32.48 7.18 18.39
C THR A 144 -32.66 6.36 17.13
N ALA A 145 -32.65 5.04 17.26
CA ALA A 145 -32.95 4.10 16.18
C ALA A 145 -34.24 3.35 16.49
N THR A 146 -34.94 2.91 15.47
CA THR A 146 -36.18 2.14 15.60
C THR A 146 -35.91 0.73 16.10
N GLU A 147 -34.80 0.14 15.66
CA GLU A 147 -34.38 -1.22 16.00
C GLU A 147 -32.91 -1.21 16.45
N ASN A 148 -32.50 -2.25 17.20
CA ASN A 148 -31.13 -2.41 17.63
C ASN A 148 -30.31 -3.36 16.72
N SER A 149 -30.96 -3.99 15.72
CA SER A 149 -30.31 -4.89 14.77
C SER A 149 -31.01 -4.83 13.43
N TYR A 150 -30.22 -4.74 12.36
CA TYR A 150 -30.67 -4.71 10.98
C TYR A 150 -29.90 -5.77 10.18
N THR A 151 -30.58 -6.43 9.27
CA THR A 151 -29.95 -7.39 8.36
C THR A 151 -30.36 -7.08 6.93
N LEU A 152 -29.39 -7.04 6.01
CA LEU A 152 -29.63 -6.83 4.59
C LEU A 152 -30.39 -8.03 4.02
N VAL A 153 -31.62 -7.77 3.56
CA VAL A 153 -32.45 -8.72 2.82
C VAL A 153 -32.84 -8.03 1.51
N GLY A 154 -32.37 -8.55 0.38
CA GLY A 154 -32.59 -7.95 -0.93
C GLY A 154 -31.40 -7.11 -1.39
N GLU A 155 -31.65 -6.08 -2.21
CA GLU A 155 -30.59 -5.32 -2.89
C GLU A 155 -30.05 -4.15 -2.06
N SER A 156 -30.82 -3.63 -1.11
CA SER A 156 -30.42 -2.50 -0.27
C SER A 156 -31.04 -2.52 1.11
N LEU A 157 -30.34 -1.92 2.09
CA LEU A 157 -30.81 -1.73 3.45
C LEU A 157 -30.59 -0.28 3.86
N THR A 158 -31.62 0.40 4.37
CA THR A 158 -31.51 1.74 4.96
C THR A 158 -31.71 1.65 6.47
N VAL A 159 -30.73 2.20 7.21
CA VAL A 159 -30.75 2.28 8.68
C VAL A 159 -30.88 3.74 9.10
N PRO A 160 -32.07 4.20 9.52
CA PRO A 160 -32.30 5.57 9.94
C PRO A 160 -32.00 5.77 11.42
N LEU A 161 -31.27 6.82 11.75
CA LEU A 161 -31.04 7.32 13.10
C LEU A 161 -31.63 8.73 13.19
N THR A 162 -32.49 8.97 14.17
CA THR A 162 -33.22 10.26 14.31
C THR A 162 -32.73 11.01 15.54
N LEU A 163 -32.55 12.31 15.38
CA LEU A 163 -32.24 13.28 16.43
C LEU A 163 -33.21 14.44 16.30
N VAL A 164 -33.76 14.88 17.43
CA VAL A 164 -34.51 16.17 17.53
C VAL A 164 -33.71 17.04 18.48
N THR A 165 -33.22 18.18 17.98
CA THR A 165 -32.50 19.13 18.83
C THR A 165 -33.44 19.84 19.79
N PRO A 166 -32.95 20.38 20.92
CA PRO A 166 -33.79 21.14 21.86
C PRO A 166 -34.51 22.33 21.21
N GLU A 167 -33.94 22.89 20.16
CA GLU A 167 -34.50 24.02 19.41
C GLU A 167 -35.62 23.60 18.43
N GLY A 168 -35.75 22.30 18.13
CA GLY A 168 -36.79 21.76 17.26
C GLY A 168 -36.34 21.40 15.84
N VAL A 169 -35.03 21.39 15.55
CA VAL A 169 -34.51 20.84 14.29
C VAL A 169 -34.56 19.33 14.35
N LYS A 170 -35.21 18.70 13.37
CA LYS A 170 -35.19 17.24 13.23
C LYS A 170 -34.15 16.82 12.21
N ILE A 171 -33.28 15.89 12.59
CA ILE A 171 -32.17 15.36 11.77
C ILE A 171 -32.35 13.86 11.68
N THR A 172 -32.42 13.35 10.44
CA THR A 172 -32.39 11.90 10.17
C THR A 172 -31.08 11.56 9.46
N LYS A 173 -30.21 10.83 10.16
CA LYS A 173 -28.97 10.29 9.61
C LYS A 173 -29.26 8.90 9.07
N ASN A 174 -29.16 8.72 7.77
CA ASN A 174 -29.38 7.44 7.10
C ASN A 174 -28.04 6.82 6.70
N PHE A 175 -27.91 5.53 6.99
CA PHE A 175 -26.87 4.68 6.41
C PHE A 175 -27.53 3.75 5.41
N VAL A 176 -27.08 3.81 4.15
CA VAL A 176 -27.60 2.98 3.06
C VAL A 176 -26.52 2.00 2.64
N PHE A 177 -26.85 0.72 2.76
CA PHE A 177 -26.01 -0.41 2.38
C PHE A 177 -26.57 -1.04 1.11
N THR A 178 -25.69 -1.39 0.19
CA THR A 178 -26.04 -2.09 -1.06
C THR A 178 -25.40 -3.45 -1.05
N LYS A 179 -26.10 -4.45 -1.56
CA LYS A 179 -25.60 -5.81 -1.70
C LYS A 179 -24.30 -5.87 -2.50
N ASP A 180 -23.39 -6.78 -2.13
CA ASP A 180 -22.06 -6.96 -2.72
C ASP A 180 -21.17 -5.70 -2.71
N SER A 181 -21.49 -4.69 -1.89
CA SER A 181 -20.75 -3.44 -1.80
C SER A 181 -20.13 -3.22 -0.43
N HIS A 182 -18.93 -2.63 -0.42
CA HIS A 182 -18.25 -2.11 0.77
C HIS A 182 -18.45 -0.59 0.95
N LYS A 183 -19.18 0.05 0.02
CA LYS A 183 -19.54 1.46 0.09
C LYS A 183 -20.81 1.62 0.91
N ILE A 184 -20.81 2.58 1.82
CA ILE A 184 -21.94 2.97 2.68
C ILE A 184 -22.28 4.41 2.33
N ASP A 185 -23.47 4.66 1.80
CA ASP A 185 -23.92 6.03 1.59
C ASP A 185 -24.49 6.59 2.89
N VAL A 186 -23.95 7.72 3.35
CA VAL A 186 -24.33 8.38 4.60
C VAL A 186 -24.97 9.71 4.26
N SER A 187 -26.27 9.86 4.58
CA SER A 187 -27.02 11.09 4.31
C SER A 187 -27.68 11.66 5.56
N TYR A 188 -27.80 12.96 5.58
CA TYR A 188 -28.52 13.71 6.63
C TYR A 188 -29.68 14.44 5.99
N ILE A 189 -30.92 14.08 6.38
CA ILE A 189 -32.14 14.82 6.08
C ILE A 189 -32.38 15.75 7.26
N ILE A 190 -32.35 17.06 7.01
CA ILE A 190 -32.44 18.09 8.04
C ILE A 190 -33.72 18.88 7.79
N GLU A 191 -34.67 18.79 8.75
CA GLU A 191 -35.93 19.48 8.72
C GLU A 191 -35.87 20.65 9.73
N ASN A 192 -35.82 21.89 9.26
CA ASN A 192 -35.79 23.07 10.12
C ASN A 192 -37.21 23.47 10.51
N ASN A 193 -37.75 22.89 11.58
CA ASN A 193 -39.07 23.20 12.11
C ASN A 193 -39.08 24.41 13.08
N THR A 194 -38.01 25.22 13.07
CA THR A 194 -37.87 26.41 13.93
C THR A 194 -38.25 27.69 13.18
N SER A 195 -38.34 28.80 13.90
CA SER A 195 -38.56 30.13 13.31
C SER A 195 -37.29 30.80 12.80
N ASP A 196 -36.12 30.22 13.09
CA ASP A 196 -34.81 30.80 12.81
C ASP A 196 -34.09 30.05 11.68
N THR A 197 -33.33 30.79 10.90
CA THR A 197 -32.41 30.21 9.91
C THR A 197 -31.31 29.45 10.62
N LYS A 198 -31.01 28.23 10.17
CA LYS A 198 -29.94 27.37 10.70
C LYS A 198 -28.76 27.26 9.74
N GLN A 199 -27.55 27.23 10.31
CA GLN A 199 -26.33 27.11 9.56
C GLN A 199 -25.53 25.88 10.04
N LEU A 200 -25.35 24.92 9.14
CA LEU A 200 -24.77 23.61 9.41
C LEU A 200 -23.69 23.25 8.38
N GLN A 201 -22.78 22.37 8.77
CA GLN A 201 -21.70 21.88 7.92
C GLN A 201 -21.48 20.41 8.22
N GLN A 202 -21.50 19.55 7.19
CA GLN A 202 -21.20 18.13 7.36
C GLN A 202 -19.71 17.92 7.59
N PHE A 203 -19.35 16.94 8.42
CA PHE A 203 -18.01 16.40 8.49
C PHE A 203 -18.03 14.87 8.45
N GLY A 204 -16.92 14.29 7.99
CA GLY A 204 -16.59 12.87 8.13
C GLY A 204 -15.10 12.75 8.46
N GLN A 205 -14.76 11.91 9.43
CA GLN A 205 -13.37 11.69 9.83
C GLN A 205 -13.12 10.25 10.23
N LEU A 206 -11.85 9.84 10.08
CA LEU A 206 -11.30 8.58 10.55
C LEU A 206 -10.35 8.88 11.70
N LYS A 207 -10.48 8.13 12.78
CA LYS A 207 -9.60 8.25 13.97
C LYS A 207 -8.92 6.92 14.19
N GLN A 208 -7.58 6.90 14.15
CA GLN A 208 -6.79 5.68 14.29
C GLN A 208 -5.62 5.90 15.27
N SER A 209 -5.30 4.88 16.07
CA SER A 209 -4.11 4.84 16.90
C SER A 209 -2.85 4.88 16.04
N MET A 210 -1.91 5.76 16.41
CA MET A 210 -0.65 5.97 15.69
C MET A 210 0.40 4.92 16.11
N LEU A 211 0.01 3.64 16.00
CA LEU A 211 0.93 2.53 16.27
C LEU A 211 1.92 2.40 15.11
N LYS A 212 3.20 2.38 15.44
CA LYS A 212 4.23 2.00 14.46
C LYS A 212 4.18 0.48 14.29
N GLU A 213 3.88 0.01 13.11
CA GLU A 213 4.07 -1.39 12.77
C GLU A 213 5.58 -1.65 12.66
N ASP A 214 6.05 -2.76 13.24
CA ASP A 214 7.40 -3.28 12.99
C ASP A 214 7.45 -3.81 11.54
N GLY A 215 7.46 -2.89 10.58
CA GLY A 215 7.51 -3.21 9.15
C GLY A 215 8.79 -3.97 8.83
N SER A 216 8.68 -5.06 8.10
CA SER A 216 9.85 -5.74 7.55
C SER A 216 10.52 -4.81 6.52
N MET A 217 11.82 -4.55 6.65
CA MET A 217 12.62 -3.80 5.66
C MET A 217 12.42 -4.33 4.23
N PHE A 218 12.10 -5.62 4.07
CA PHE A 218 11.93 -6.28 2.78
C PHE A 218 10.49 -6.39 2.30
N MET A 219 9.52 -6.03 3.13
CA MET A 219 8.10 -5.99 2.82
C MET A 219 7.50 -4.72 3.45
N PRO A 220 7.86 -3.54 2.93
CA PRO A 220 7.33 -2.29 3.44
C PRO A 220 5.85 -2.20 3.08
N THR A 221 4.99 -2.34 4.08
CA THR A 221 3.56 -2.08 3.96
C THR A 221 3.26 -0.69 4.51
N TYR A 222 2.38 0.04 3.86
CA TYR A 222 2.00 1.36 4.33
C TYR A 222 0.81 1.27 5.30
N ARG A 223 0.96 1.85 6.48
CA ARG A 223 -0.11 2.12 7.42
C ARG A 223 -0.09 3.60 7.77
N GLY A 224 -1.17 4.31 7.50
CA GLY A 224 -1.26 5.74 7.74
C GLY A 224 -2.37 6.38 6.93
N ALA A 225 -2.44 7.69 6.99
CA ALA A 225 -3.42 8.43 6.24
C ALA A 225 -2.98 8.71 4.80
N ALA A 226 -3.98 8.96 3.95
CA ALA A 226 -3.80 9.49 2.61
C ALA A 226 -4.99 10.39 2.26
N TYR A 227 -4.77 11.26 1.29
CA TYR A 227 -5.81 12.15 0.78
C TYR A 227 -5.67 12.38 -0.72
N SER A 228 -6.73 12.92 -1.32
CA SER A 228 -6.73 13.38 -2.70
C SER A 228 -7.24 14.80 -2.79
N THR A 229 -6.63 15.56 -3.70
CA THR A 229 -7.10 16.88 -4.12
C THR A 229 -7.24 16.91 -5.64
N GLU A 230 -7.73 18.01 -6.18
CA GLU A 230 -7.77 18.20 -7.65
C GLU A 230 -6.35 18.19 -8.25
N GLU A 231 -5.37 18.77 -7.56
CA GLU A 231 -3.97 18.85 -7.98
C GLU A 231 -3.26 17.51 -7.73
N ASP A 232 -3.37 16.98 -6.51
CA ASP A 232 -2.71 15.76 -6.06
C ASP A 232 -3.72 14.63 -6.00
N LYS A 233 -3.73 13.74 -7.00
CA LYS A 233 -4.69 12.62 -7.08
C LYS A 233 -4.57 11.62 -5.92
N TYR A 234 -3.40 11.51 -5.37
CA TYR A 234 -3.07 10.61 -4.26
C TYR A 234 -1.81 11.11 -3.57
N GLU A 235 -1.92 11.40 -2.29
CA GLU A 235 -0.79 11.81 -1.45
C GLU A 235 -0.84 11.05 -0.13
N LYS A 236 0.28 10.44 0.22
CA LYS A 236 0.46 9.83 1.53
C LYS A 236 0.67 10.92 2.57
N PHE A 237 0.12 10.72 3.73
CA PHE A 237 0.27 11.62 4.86
C PHE A 237 0.40 10.77 6.11
N ASP A 238 1.62 10.32 6.39
CA ASP A 238 1.86 9.37 7.46
C ASP A 238 1.68 9.98 8.87
N PHE A 239 1.83 9.18 9.88
CA PHE A 239 1.65 9.65 11.26
C PHE A 239 2.76 10.59 11.70
N ASP A 240 3.97 10.48 11.16
CA ASP A 240 5.08 11.40 11.46
C ASP A 240 4.82 12.75 10.77
N ASP A 241 4.29 12.77 9.53
CA ASP A 241 3.82 14.00 8.87
C ASP A 241 2.71 14.70 9.68
N MET A 242 1.76 13.91 10.25
CA MET A 242 0.70 14.46 11.09
C MET A 242 1.23 15.10 12.38
N LEU A 243 2.29 14.55 12.97
CA LEU A 243 2.94 15.11 14.16
C LEU A 243 3.64 16.43 13.82
N ASP A 244 4.25 16.51 12.65
CA ASP A 244 4.98 17.70 12.22
C ASP A 244 4.03 18.84 11.83
N LYS A 245 2.96 18.56 11.10
CA LYS A 245 2.03 19.57 10.59
C LYS A 245 0.65 19.01 10.30
N ASN A 246 -0.38 19.69 10.76
CA ASN A 246 -1.75 19.36 10.40
C ASN A 246 -2.04 19.63 8.92
N LEU A 247 -2.74 18.72 8.26
CA LEU A 247 -3.28 18.90 6.92
C LEU A 247 -4.35 20.01 6.95
N LYS A 248 -4.28 20.94 5.98
CA LYS A 248 -5.34 21.91 5.69
C LYS A 248 -5.33 22.16 4.20
N LYS A 249 -6.25 21.55 3.47
CA LYS A 249 -6.38 21.67 2.01
C LYS A 249 -7.84 21.89 1.65
N SER A 250 -8.12 22.90 0.84
CA SER A 250 -9.45 23.11 0.23
C SER A 250 -9.39 22.63 -1.21
N THR A 251 -10.34 21.78 -1.60
CA THR A 251 -10.35 21.17 -2.93
C THR A 251 -11.78 20.94 -3.42
N PRO A 252 -12.07 21.14 -4.70
CA PRO A 252 -13.26 20.56 -5.29
C PRO A 252 -13.10 19.04 -5.28
N ALA A 253 -14.16 18.32 -4.93
CA ALA A 253 -14.12 16.86 -4.76
C ALA A 253 -13.12 16.40 -3.67
N GLY A 254 -12.26 15.42 -3.98
CA GLY A 254 -11.28 14.83 -3.08
C GLY A 254 -11.82 13.74 -2.16
N TRP A 255 -10.94 13.18 -1.35
CA TRP A 255 -11.26 12.19 -0.32
C TRP A 255 -10.18 12.18 0.77
N ALA A 256 -10.53 11.61 1.93
CA ALA A 256 -9.62 11.39 3.06
C ALA A 256 -9.71 9.94 3.52
N ALA A 257 -8.58 9.26 3.67
CA ALA A 257 -8.51 7.84 3.97
C ALA A 257 -7.47 7.50 5.02
N MET A 258 -7.69 6.35 5.70
CA MET A 258 -6.68 5.59 6.44
C MET A 258 -6.45 4.28 5.69
N ILE A 259 -5.20 3.94 5.47
CA ILE A 259 -4.76 2.79 4.69
C ILE A 259 -4.10 1.77 5.60
N GLU A 260 -4.49 0.53 5.47
CA GLU A 260 -3.81 -0.66 5.98
C GLU A 260 -3.34 -1.50 4.77
N HIS A 261 -2.52 -2.54 4.98
CA HIS A 261 -1.88 -3.27 3.87
C HIS A 261 -2.83 -3.61 2.70
N TYR A 262 -3.89 -4.39 2.97
CA TYR A 262 -4.85 -4.84 1.93
C TYR A 262 -6.15 -4.07 1.93
N PHE A 263 -6.37 -3.19 2.91
CA PHE A 263 -7.66 -2.57 3.18
C PHE A 263 -7.55 -1.05 3.24
N VAL A 264 -8.65 -0.40 2.94
CA VAL A 264 -8.76 1.06 3.06
C VAL A 264 -10.11 1.44 3.69
N SER A 265 -10.05 2.41 4.57
CA SER A 265 -11.22 3.14 5.06
C SER A 265 -11.16 4.55 4.52
N ALA A 266 -12.19 5.00 3.81
CA ALA A 266 -12.18 6.31 3.16
C ALA A 266 -13.49 7.05 3.31
N TRP A 267 -13.44 8.32 3.69
CA TRP A 267 -14.53 9.26 3.55
C TRP A 267 -14.43 9.97 2.20
N VAL A 268 -15.52 9.91 1.45
CA VAL A 268 -15.65 10.53 0.14
C VAL A 268 -16.78 11.57 0.23
N PRO A 269 -16.44 12.87 0.34
CA PRO A 269 -17.40 13.96 0.34
C PRO A 269 -18.08 14.13 -1.03
N PRO A 270 -19.08 15.02 -1.16
CA PRO A 270 -19.66 15.36 -2.46
C PRO A 270 -18.59 15.77 -3.46
N GLN A 271 -18.56 15.14 -4.64
CA GLN A 271 -17.52 15.32 -5.64
C GLN A 271 -17.73 16.54 -6.56
N ASN A 272 -18.86 17.21 -6.42
CA ASN A 272 -19.25 18.41 -7.18
C ASN A 272 -19.19 19.70 -6.33
N GLU A 273 -18.63 19.62 -5.13
CA GLU A 273 -18.56 20.72 -4.18
C GLU A 273 -17.12 20.92 -3.68
N THR A 274 -16.83 22.11 -3.17
CA THR A 274 -15.56 22.38 -2.50
C THR A 274 -15.59 21.86 -1.07
N ASN A 275 -14.64 21.00 -0.74
CA ASN A 275 -14.49 20.38 0.57
C ASN A 275 -13.16 20.81 1.21
N ASN A 276 -13.12 20.86 2.53
CA ASN A 276 -11.89 21.15 3.27
C ASN A 276 -11.39 19.88 3.94
N LEU A 277 -10.24 19.39 3.49
CA LEU A 277 -9.56 18.24 4.08
C LEU A 277 -8.68 18.73 5.22
N TYR A 278 -8.69 17.96 6.32
CA TYR A 278 -7.91 18.28 7.51
C TYR A 278 -7.35 17.03 8.19
N SER A 279 -6.27 17.22 8.95
CA SER A 279 -5.79 16.24 9.91
C SER A 279 -5.56 16.87 11.27
N ARG A 280 -5.53 16.03 12.29
CA ARG A 280 -5.19 16.43 13.68
C ARG A 280 -4.59 15.25 14.41
N VAL A 281 -3.76 15.55 15.40
CA VAL A 281 -3.24 14.57 16.34
C VAL A 281 -3.85 14.83 17.71
N LEU A 282 -4.43 13.78 18.29
CA LEU A 282 -5.07 13.82 19.61
C LEU A 282 -4.18 13.11 20.64
N GLN A 283 -3.78 13.83 21.68
CA GLN A 283 -2.97 13.31 22.80
C GLN A 283 -1.66 12.62 22.38
N ASN A 284 -1.14 12.94 21.18
CA ASN A 284 0.03 12.29 20.57
C ASN A 284 -0.08 10.75 20.40
N THR A 285 -1.28 10.22 20.47
CA THR A 285 -1.55 8.77 20.37
C THR A 285 -2.49 8.40 19.23
N ASN A 286 -3.35 9.33 18.81
CA ASN A 286 -4.34 9.07 17.75
C ASN A 286 -4.24 10.12 16.65
N GLY A 287 -4.10 9.65 15.42
CA GLY A 287 -4.23 10.47 14.22
C GLY A 287 -5.69 10.54 13.76
N VAL A 288 -6.10 11.71 13.32
CA VAL A 288 -7.41 11.97 12.72
C VAL A 288 -7.21 12.58 11.36
N ILE A 289 -7.88 12.03 10.33
CA ILE A 289 -7.99 12.65 9.01
C ILE A 289 -9.45 12.67 8.58
N GLY A 290 -9.86 13.72 7.90
CA GLY A 290 -11.26 13.86 7.48
C GLY A 290 -11.50 15.06 6.59
N PHE A 291 -12.79 15.33 6.38
CA PHE A 291 -13.25 16.46 5.61
C PHE A 291 -14.34 17.25 6.34
N THR A 292 -14.48 18.52 6.00
CA THR A 292 -15.71 19.29 6.23
C THR A 292 -16.23 19.76 4.86
N GLY A 293 -17.54 19.57 4.64
CA GLY A 293 -18.24 20.05 3.45
C GLY A 293 -18.48 21.57 3.49
N GLN A 294 -19.25 22.07 2.54
CA GLN A 294 -19.68 23.48 2.55
C GLN A 294 -20.66 23.76 3.69
N SER A 295 -20.66 25.01 4.17
CA SER A 295 -21.67 25.49 5.09
C SER A 295 -22.99 25.69 4.35
N ILE A 296 -24.05 25.04 4.82
CA ILE A 296 -25.39 25.18 4.28
C ILE A 296 -26.26 26.05 5.20
N THR A 297 -27.14 26.82 4.60
CA THR A 297 -28.11 27.67 5.30
C THR A 297 -29.50 27.14 5.02
N ILE A 298 -30.25 26.81 6.07
CA ILE A 298 -31.56 26.18 5.99
C ILE A 298 -32.59 27.15 6.55
N GLN A 299 -33.54 27.58 5.71
CA GLN A 299 -34.59 28.53 6.10
C GLN A 299 -35.62 27.87 7.00
N PRO A 300 -36.42 28.67 7.78
CA PRO A 300 -37.55 28.16 8.52
C PRO A 300 -38.53 27.38 7.64
N GLY A 301 -38.87 26.14 8.05
CA GLY A 301 -39.76 25.23 7.32
C GLY A 301 -39.10 24.50 6.14
N GLU A 302 -37.85 24.74 5.88
CA GLU A 302 -37.11 24.08 4.78
C GLU A 302 -36.58 22.70 5.22
N THR A 303 -36.55 21.77 4.26
CA THR A 303 -35.90 20.45 4.40
C THR A 303 -34.77 20.33 3.39
N THR A 304 -33.58 19.99 3.87
CA THR A 304 -32.38 19.84 3.05
C THR A 304 -31.72 18.48 3.28
N THR A 305 -31.12 17.91 2.24
CA THR A 305 -30.40 16.65 2.33
C THR A 305 -28.95 16.88 1.90
N ILE A 306 -28.01 16.42 2.72
CA ILE A 306 -26.59 16.37 2.41
C ILE A 306 -26.07 14.94 2.55
N SER A 307 -25.10 14.55 1.74
CA SER A 307 -24.63 13.17 1.69
C SER A 307 -23.12 13.08 1.47
N SER A 308 -22.55 11.99 1.93
CA SER A 308 -21.18 11.57 1.65
C SER A 308 -21.15 10.05 1.59
N ALA A 309 -20.03 9.47 1.13
CA ALA A 309 -19.84 8.02 1.18
C ALA A 309 -18.71 7.66 2.13
N LEU A 310 -18.90 6.54 2.85
CA LEU A 310 -17.86 5.87 3.63
C LEU A 310 -17.55 4.54 2.94
N TYR A 311 -16.31 4.33 2.56
CA TYR A 311 -15.85 3.04 2.07
C TYR A 311 -15.07 2.31 3.17
N LEU A 312 -15.41 1.04 3.40
CA LEU A 312 -14.75 0.16 4.38
C LEU A 312 -14.52 -1.19 3.72
N GLY A 313 -13.34 -1.40 3.14
CA GLY A 313 -13.16 -2.63 2.39
C GLY A 313 -11.76 -2.84 1.81
N PRO A 314 -11.64 -3.86 0.94
CA PRO A 314 -10.41 -4.19 0.27
C PRO A 314 -9.98 -3.09 -0.71
N LYS A 315 -8.68 -3.01 -0.97
CA LYS A 315 -8.12 -2.14 -2.01
C LYS A 315 -8.34 -2.74 -3.41
N ASP A 316 -9.61 -2.94 -3.78
CA ASP A 316 -10.01 -3.37 -5.12
C ASP A 316 -9.97 -2.17 -6.07
N GLN A 317 -9.06 -2.22 -7.06
CA GLN A 317 -8.78 -1.06 -7.92
C GLN A 317 -9.98 -0.64 -8.76
N ASP A 318 -10.74 -1.59 -9.29
CA ASP A 318 -11.87 -1.31 -10.18
C ASP A 318 -12.99 -0.64 -9.38
N THR A 319 -13.35 -1.20 -8.24
CA THR A 319 -14.36 -0.63 -7.32
C THR A 319 -13.95 0.75 -6.82
N LEU A 320 -12.69 0.92 -6.42
CA LEU A 320 -12.20 2.20 -5.87
C LEU A 320 -12.18 3.31 -6.93
N ALA A 321 -11.84 2.99 -8.19
CA ALA A 321 -11.85 3.96 -9.29
C ALA A 321 -13.26 4.49 -9.61
N GLU A 322 -14.31 3.69 -9.39
CA GLU A 322 -15.71 4.09 -9.57
C GLU A 322 -16.21 5.01 -8.44
N ILE A 323 -15.67 4.86 -7.23
CA ILE A 323 -16.13 5.60 -6.04
C ILE A 323 -15.61 7.04 -6.04
N ALA A 324 -14.30 7.23 -6.28
CA ALA A 324 -13.69 8.54 -6.34
C ALA A 324 -12.39 8.54 -7.16
N ARG A 325 -12.13 9.67 -7.81
CA ARG A 325 -10.92 9.86 -8.62
C ARG A 325 -9.66 9.69 -7.79
N GLY A 326 -8.79 8.74 -8.19
CA GLY A 326 -7.52 8.49 -7.54
C GLY A 326 -7.60 7.64 -6.26
N LEU A 327 -8.78 7.16 -5.87
CA LEU A 327 -8.91 6.25 -4.74
C LEU A 327 -8.32 4.86 -5.08
N ASP A 328 -8.30 4.46 -6.36
CA ASP A 328 -7.61 3.28 -6.89
C ASP A 328 -6.08 3.31 -6.67
N LEU A 329 -5.49 4.52 -6.55
CA LEU A 329 -4.07 4.70 -6.30
C LEU A 329 -3.64 4.35 -4.86
N THR A 330 -4.59 4.07 -3.97
CA THR A 330 -4.31 3.51 -2.63
C THR A 330 -3.69 2.11 -2.72
N VAL A 331 -3.85 1.40 -3.84
CA VAL A 331 -3.01 0.25 -4.21
C VAL A 331 -1.68 0.78 -4.72
N ASP A 332 -0.72 0.92 -3.82
CA ASP A 332 0.53 1.62 -4.11
C ASP A 332 1.60 0.69 -4.70
N TYR A 333 1.74 0.73 -5.99
CA TYR A 333 2.79 0.01 -6.71
C TYR A 333 4.14 0.76 -6.76
N GLY A 334 4.33 1.81 -5.95
CA GLY A 334 5.53 2.62 -5.91
C GLY A 334 5.86 3.30 -7.25
N PHE A 335 7.14 3.61 -7.46
CA PHE A 335 7.59 4.34 -8.66
C PHE A 335 7.40 3.57 -9.99
N LEU A 336 7.16 2.25 -9.94
CA LEU A 336 6.89 1.42 -11.11
C LEU A 336 5.39 1.21 -11.40
N TRP A 337 4.52 2.01 -10.78
CA TRP A 337 3.06 1.88 -10.89
C TRP A 337 2.56 1.73 -12.34
N MET A 338 3.18 2.44 -13.30
CA MET A 338 2.81 2.32 -14.71
C MET A 338 3.00 0.90 -15.26
N ILE A 339 4.11 0.24 -14.92
CA ILE A 339 4.37 -1.14 -15.35
C ILE A 339 3.50 -2.11 -14.56
N SER A 340 3.42 -1.93 -13.24
CA SER A 340 2.68 -2.79 -12.33
C SER A 340 1.19 -2.84 -12.67
N LYS A 341 0.56 -1.70 -12.98
CA LYS A 341 -0.86 -1.64 -13.35
C LYS A 341 -1.18 -2.48 -14.59
N TYR A 342 -0.35 -2.41 -15.64
CA TYR A 342 -0.56 -3.24 -16.84
C TYR A 342 -0.26 -4.72 -16.58
N LEU A 343 0.74 -5.03 -15.74
CA LEU A 343 1.04 -6.41 -15.36
C LEU A 343 -0.09 -7.00 -14.52
N PHE A 344 -0.68 -6.23 -13.60
CA PHE A 344 -1.81 -6.67 -12.80
C PHE A 344 -3.05 -6.91 -13.66
N PHE A 345 -3.41 -5.97 -14.53
CA PHE A 345 -4.51 -6.14 -15.48
C PHE A 345 -4.32 -7.42 -16.34
N PHE A 346 -3.11 -7.66 -16.81
CA PHE A 346 -2.82 -8.88 -17.58
C PHE A 346 -2.88 -10.14 -16.70
N LEU A 347 -2.46 -10.05 -15.43
CA LEU A 347 -2.57 -11.15 -14.48
C LEU A 347 -4.03 -11.47 -14.18
N GLN A 348 -4.90 -10.48 -13.97
CA GLN A 348 -6.34 -10.64 -13.80
C GLN A 348 -6.98 -11.26 -15.05
N PHE A 349 -6.60 -10.80 -16.24
CA PHE A 349 -7.08 -11.40 -17.50
C PHE A 349 -6.71 -12.89 -17.58
N ILE A 350 -5.48 -13.27 -17.25
CA ILE A 350 -5.08 -14.69 -17.21
C ILE A 350 -5.90 -15.44 -16.14
N HIS A 351 -6.08 -14.85 -14.97
CA HIS A 351 -6.87 -15.44 -13.89
C HIS A 351 -8.31 -15.71 -14.32
N SER A 352 -8.94 -14.81 -15.04
CA SER A 352 -10.32 -15.00 -15.54
C SER A 352 -10.46 -16.21 -16.49
N LEU A 353 -9.36 -16.64 -17.13
CA LEU A 353 -9.32 -17.81 -18.01
C LEU A 353 -9.00 -19.12 -17.26
N VAL A 354 -8.18 -19.04 -16.22
CA VAL A 354 -7.59 -20.21 -15.55
C VAL A 354 -8.26 -20.50 -14.20
N GLY A 355 -8.82 -19.48 -13.54
CA GLY A 355 -9.49 -19.59 -12.24
C GLY A 355 -8.58 -19.90 -11.05
N ASN A 356 -7.25 -19.74 -11.20
CA ASN A 356 -6.29 -19.99 -10.11
C ASN A 356 -5.10 -19.03 -10.21
N TRP A 357 -4.84 -18.28 -9.13
CA TRP A 357 -3.79 -17.26 -9.10
C TRP A 357 -2.38 -17.82 -9.26
N GLY A 358 -2.08 -18.98 -8.70
CA GLY A 358 -0.76 -19.62 -8.83
C GLY A 358 -0.45 -20.00 -10.28
N PHE A 359 -1.42 -20.59 -11.00
CA PHE A 359 -1.27 -20.84 -12.43
C PHE A 359 -1.19 -19.56 -13.24
N SER A 360 -1.89 -18.51 -12.83
CA SER A 360 -1.80 -17.19 -13.48
C SER A 360 -0.40 -16.59 -13.35
N ILE A 361 0.24 -16.72 -12.18
CA ILE A 361 1.65 -16.32 -11.96
C ILE A 361 2.60 -17.12 -12.88
N ILE A 362 2.37 -18.41 -13.04
CA ILE A 362 3.18 -19.25 -13.96
C ILE A 362 3.02 -18.76 -15.40
N LEU A 363 1.79 -18.56 -15.85
CA LEU A 363 1.51 -18.18 -17.24
C LEU A 363 2.03 -16.77 -17.57
N ILE A 364 1.81 -15.78 -16.71
CA ILE A 364 2.37 -14.44 -16.93
C ILE A 364 3.90 -14.49 -16.98
N THR A 365 4.53 -15.32 -16.15
CA THR A 365 5.98 -15.50 -16.17
C THR A 365 6.45 -16.10 -17.50
N ILE A 366 5.74 -17.09 -18.04
CA ILE A 366 6.05 -17.69 -19.34
C ILE A 366 5.93 -16.64 -20.46
N VAL A 367 4.85 -15.85 -20.45
CA VAL A 367 4.62 -14.82 -21.49
C VAL A 367 5.69 -13.73 -21.42
N VAL A 368 5.98 -13.19 -20.24
CA VAL A 368 7.01 -12.15 -20.06
C VAL A 368 8.40 -12.68 -20.45
N LYS A 369 8.78 -13.88 -20.01
CA LYS A 369 10.07 -14.51 -20.38
C LYS A 369 10.12 -14.86 -21.87
N GLY A 370 9.00 -15.26 -22.46
CA GLY A 370 8.87 -15.50 -23.90
C GLY A 370 9.09 -14.23 -24.72
N ALA A 371 8.45 -13.13 -24.33
CA ALA A 371 8.63 -11.83 -24.97
C ALA A 371 10.09 -11.33 -24.88
N MET A 372 10.75 -11.61 -23.76
CA MET A 372 12.18 -11.25 -23.54
C MET A 372 13.17 -12.23 -24.17
N TYR A 373 12.73 -13.33 -24.78
CA TYR A 373 13.60 -14.34 -25.36
C TYR A 373 14.67 -13.81 -26.34
N PRO A 374 14.36 -12.89 -27.28
CA PRO A 374 15.38 -12.35 -28.20
C PRO A 374 16.54 -11.66 -27.46
N LEU A 375 16.22 -10.99 -26.36
CA LEU A 375 17.19 -10.30 -25.52
C LEU A 375 18.03 -11.30 -24.69
N THR A 376 17.38 -12.28 -24.10
CA THR A 376 18.02 -13.39 -23.38
C THR A 376 18.98 -14.14 -24.31
N LYS A 377 18.61 -14.39 -25.56
CA LYS A 377 19.47 -15.02 -26.57
C LYS A 377 20.76 -14.22 -26.81
N LYS A 378 20.64 -12.90 -27.02
CA LYS A 378 21.81 -12.02 -27.20
C LYS A 378 22.74 -12.03 -25.97
N GLN A 379 22.16 -12.08 -24.77
CA GLN A 379 22.90 -12.20 -23.51
C GLN A 379 23.73 -13.48 -23.47
N TYR A 380 23.11 -14.64 -23.68
CA TYR A 380 23.81 -15.92 -23.64
C TYR A 380 24.86 -16.06 -24.76
N GLU A 381 24.57 -15.52 -25.96
CA GLU A 381 25.58 -15.45 -27.06
C GLU A 381 26.78 -14.58 -26.66
N SER A 382 26.57 -13.43 -26.00
CA SER A 382 27.65 -12.58 -25.48
C SER A 382 28.46 -13.30 -24.38
N MET A 383 27.77 -13.97 -23.45
CA MET A 383 28.42 -14.74 -22.39
C MET A 383 29.25 -15.91 -22.92
N ALA A 384 28.77 -16.61 -23.94
CA ALA A 384 29.55 -17.70 -24.56
C ALA A 384 30.80 -17.18 -25.26
N LYS A 385 30.68 -16.03 -25.98
CA LYS A 385 31.87 -15.37 -26.55
C LYS A 385 32.91 -14.98 -25.49
N MET A 386 32.46 -14.47 -24.34
CA MET A 386 33.33 -14.17 -23.21
C MET A 386 33.98 -15.42 -22.63
N ARG A 387 33.26 -16.55 -22.54
CA ARG A 387 33.79 -17.83 -22.09
C ARG A 387 34.93 -18.29 -23.01
N ALA A 388 34.78 -18.18 -24.33
CA ALA A 388 35.81 -18.53 -25.31
C ALA A 388 37.10 -17.68 -25.18
N LEU A 389 37.00 -16.49 -24.59
CA LEU A 389 38.15 -15.64 -24.32
C LEU A 389 38.86 -15.94 -22.99
N LYS A 390 38.33 -16.85 -22.15
CA LYS A 390 38.92 -17.17 -20.85
C LYS A 390 40.40 -17.54 -20.92
N PRO A 391 40.89 -18.44 -21.82
CA PRO A 391 42.30 -18.74 -21.88
C PRO A 391 43.19 -17.53 -22.23
N LYS A 392 42.67 -16.61 -23.07
CA LYS A 392 43.39 -15.34 -23.35
C LYS A 392 43.42 -14.42 -22.13
N MET A 393 42.34 -14.39 -21.34
CA MET A 393 42.29 -13.64 -20.10
C MET A 393 43.25 -14.18 -19.05
N ASP A 394 43.32 -15.50 -18.92
CA ASP A 394 44.24 -16.16 -17.98
C ASP A 394 45.70 -15.87 -18.37
N ALA A 395 46.07 -15.94 -19.66
CA ALA A 395 47.39 -15.55 -20.16
C ALA A 395 47.74 -14.07 -19.92
N LEU A 396 46.75 -13.15 -20.06
CA LEU A 396 46.96 -11.74 -19.73
C LEU A 396 47.14 -11.53 -18.21
N LYS A 397 46.46 -12.32 -17.38
CA LYS A 397 46.64 -12.30 -15.93
C LYS A 397 48.03 -12.78 -15.51
N GLU A 398 48.55 -13.86 -16.10
CA GLU A 398 49.90 -14.33 -15.85
C GLU A 398 50.95 -13.29 -16.27
N ARG A 399 50.69 -12.60 -17.40
CA ARG A 399 51.65 -11.63 -17.96
C ARG A 399 51.70 -10.31 -17.20
N TYR A 400 50.56 -9.84 -16.69
CA TYR A 400 50.41 -8.50 -16.10
C TYR A 400 49.81 -8.53 -14.68
N GLY A 401 49.82 -9.69 -13.98
CA GLY A 401 49.09 -9.91 -12.73
C GLY A 401 49.42 -8.95 -11.60
N GLU A 402 50.62 -8.41 -11.55
CA GLU A 402 51.06 -7.42 -10.55
C GLU A 402 50.65 -5.99 -10.94
N ASP A 403 50.56 -5.69 -12.25
CA ASP A 403 50.19 -4.36 -12.76
C ASP A 403 48.74 -4.34 -13.20
N LYS A 404 47.86 -4.06 -12.25
CA LYS A 404 46.40 -4.01 -12.47
C LYS A 404 45.98 -3.02 -13.58
N GLN A 405 46.76 -1.94 -13.78
CA GLN A 405 46.42 -0.93 -14.81
C GLN A 405 46.72 -1.44 -16.21
N LYS A 406 47.92 -2.05 -16.41
CA LYS A 406 48.30 -2.63 -17.70
C LYS A 406 47.44 -3.84 -18.04
N MET A 407 47.13 -4.69 -17.06
CA MET A 407 46.21 -5.82 -17.23
C MET A 407 44.85 -5.37 -17.73
N GLN A 408 44.26 -4.33 -17.12
CA GLN A 408 42.94 -3.84 -17.49
C GLN A 408 42.92 -3.19 -18.88
N LYS A 409 44.01 -2.46 -19.24
CA LYS A 409 44.17 -1.89 -20.58
C LYS A 409 44.26 -2.99 -21.63
N ALA A 410 45.07 -4.02 -21.38
CA ALA A 410 45.25 -5.18 -22.27
C ALA A 410 43.93 -5.97 -22.42
N MET A 411 43.16 -6.14 -21.34
CA MET A 411 41.82 -6.77 -21.40
C MET A 411 40.83 -5.96 -22.25
N MET A 412 40.82 -4.63 -22.12
CA MET A 412 39.96 -3.77 -22.95
C MET A 412 40.37 -3.80 -24.43
N GLU A 413 41.66 -3.84 -24.74
CA GLU A 413 42.15 -3.98 -26.11
C GLU A 413 41.79 -5.36 -26.70
N MET A 414 41.90 -6.43 -25.91
CA MET A 414 41.46 -7.78 -26.30
C MET A 414 39.96 -7.80 -26.62
N TYR A 415 39.11 -7.25 -25.76
CA TYR A 415 37.64 -7.18 -26.00
C TYR A 415 37.31 -6.40 -27.28
N LYS A 416 37.99 -5.28 -27.54
CA LYS A 416 37.83 -4.51 -28.78
C LYS A 416 38.28 -5.32 -30.00
N LYS A 417 39.42 -6.01 -29.93
CA LYS A 417 39.97 -6.81 -31.02
C LYS A 417 39.09 -8.01 -31.37
N ASP A 418 38.60 -8.72 -30.36
CA ASP A 418 37.73 -9.89 -30.54
C ASP A 418 36.22 -9.51 -30.71
N LYS A 419 35.89 -8.20 -30.77
CA LYS A 419 34.52 -7.64 -30.92
C LYS A 419 33.53 -8.22 -29.91
N VAL A 420 33.96 -8.39 -28.65
CA VAL A 420 33.12 -8.86 -27.55
C VAL A 420 32.83 -7.71 -26.63
N ASN A 421 31.51 -7.48 -26.36
CA ASN A 421 31.09 -6.48 -25.42
C ASN A 421 30.89 -7.11 -24.02
N PRO A 422 31.72 -6.78 -23.03
CA PRO A 422 31.60 -7.32 -21.68
C PRO A 422 30.30 -6.88 -20.99
N MET A 423 29.70 -5.73 -21.39
CA MET A 423 28.42 -5.26 -20.88
C MET A 423 27.21 -6.01 -21.48
N GLY A 424 27.40 -6.73 -22.59
CA GLY A 424 26.31 -7.45 -23.26
C GLY A 424 25.69 -8.56 -22.40
N GLY A 425 26.43 -9.09 -21.42
CA GLY A 425 25.93 -10.10 -20.49
C GLY A 425 25.07 -9.57 -19.35
N CYS A 426 25.29 -8.33 -18.89
CA CYS A 426 24.55 -7.76 -17.75
C CYS A 426 23.35 -6.89 -18.18
N PHE A 427 23.32 -6.36 -19.40
CA PHE A 427 22.26 -5.47 -19.89
C PHE A 427 20.85 -6.07 -19.77
N PRO A 428 20.61 -7.35 -20.14
CA PRO A 428 19.29 -7.96 -19.95
C PRO A 428 18.86 -8.09 -18.50
N LEU A 429 19.81 -8.28 -17.57
CA LEU A 429 19.52 -8.29 -16.14
C LEU A 429 19.01 -6.93 -15.68
N LEU A 430 19.65 -5.84 -16.12
CA LEU A 430 19.23 -4.49 -15.80
C LEU A 430 17.82 -4.17 -16.36
N LEU A 431 17.48 -4.67 -17.54
CA LEU A 431 16.15 -4.49 -18.12
C LEU A 431 15.10 -5.37 -17.44
N GLN A 432 15.49 -6.51 -16.88
CA GLN A 432 14.58 -7.40 -16.16
C GLN A 432 14.23 -6.89 -14.75
N MET A 433 15.12 -6.10 -14.12
CA MET A 433 14.92 -5.59 -12.76
C MET A 433 13.63 -4.78 -12.60
N PRO A 434 13.30 -3.82 -13.48
CA PRO A 434 12.03 -3.09 -13.38
C PRO A 434 10.80 -3.99 -13.47
N ILE A 435 10.82 -4.99 -14.36
CA ILE A 435 9.69 -5.93 -14.51
C ILE A 435 9.55 -6.81 -13.27
N PHE A 436 10.69 -7.26 -12.72
CA PHE A 436 10.71 -8.03 -11.48
C PHE A 436 10.16 -7.21 -10.31
N LEU A 437 10.64 -5.98 -10.12
CA LEU A 437 10.17 -5.11 -9.04
C LEU A 437 8.68 -4.76 -9.22
N ALA A 438 8.24 -4.52 -10.44
CA ALA A 438 6.83 -4.26 -10.73
C ALA A 438 5.93 -5.46 -10.35
N LEU A 439 6.32 -6.69 -10.73
CA LEU A 439 5.60 -7.90 -10.32
C LEU A 439 5.70 -8.16 -8.81
N TYR A 440 6.84 -7.85 -8.19
CA TYR A 440 6.98 -7.92 -6.74
C TYR A 440 5.91 -7.05 -6.04
N TRP A 441 5.77 -5.78 -6.43
CA TRP A 441 4.75 -4.89 -5.87
C TRP A 441 3.34 -5.37 -6.17
N VAL A 442 3.07 -5.86 -7.39
CA VAL A 442 1.78 -6.44 -7.74
C VAL A 442 1.43 -7.61 -6.80
N LEU A 443 2.35 -8.56 -6.61
CA LEU A 443 2.08 -9.74 -5.78
C LEU A 443 2.01 -9.42 -4.28
N LEU A 444 2.66 -8.34 -3.83
CA LEU A 444 2.64 -7.91 -2.42
C LEU A 444 1.36 -7.15 -2.07
N GLU A 445 0.94 -6.22 -2.94
CA GLU A 445 -0.15 -5.27 -2.66
C GLU A 445 -1.54 -5.77 -3.08
N SER A 446 -1.62 -6.84 -3.89
CA SER A 446 -2.91 -7.32 -4.41
C SER A 446 -3.67 -8.11 -3.35
N VAL A 447 -4.82 -7.59 -2.94
CA VAL A 447 -5.73 -8.24 -1.98
C VAL A 447 -6.29 -9.56 -2.51
N GLU A 448 -6.37 -9.72 -3.83
CA GLU A 448 -6.85 -10.91 -4.53
C GLU A 448 -5.95 -12.14 -4.30
N LEU A 449 -4.69 -11.92 -3.94
CA LEU A 449 -3.74 -12.99 -3.62
C LEU A 449 -3.81 -13.41 -2.15
N ARG A 450 -4.48 -12.61 -1.32
CA ARG A 450 -4.66 -12.91 0.09
C ARG A 450 -5.56 -14.13 0.25
N HIS A 451 -5.04 -15.16 0.91
CA HIS A 451 -5.69 -16.48 1.08
C HIS A 451 -6.05 -17.18 -0.24
N ALA A 452 -5.36 -16.83 -1.34
CA ALA A 452 -5.56 -17.51 -2.62
C ALA A 452 -4.85 -18.88 -2.63
N ASP A 453 -5.62 -19.93 -2.81
CA ASP A 453 -5.11 -21.29 -2.94
C ASP A 453 -4.31 -21.48 -4.24
N PHE A 454 -3.26 -22.30 -4.17
CA PHE A 454 -2.57 -22.77 -5.36
C PHE A 454 -2.76 -24.28 -5.54
N ILE A 455 -1.77 -25.09 -5.19
CA ILE A 455 -1.79 -26.55 -5.28
C ILE A 455 -1.03 -27.17 -4.11
N PHE A 456 -1.33 -28.41 -3.81
CA PHE A 456 -0.74 -29.24 -2.75
C PHE A 456 -0.83 -28.54 -1.38
N TRP A 457 0.31 -28.17 -0.80
CA TRP A 457 0.42 -27.56 0.53
C TRP A 457 0.37 -26.04 0.52
N ILE A 458 0.40 -25.41 -0.66
CA ILE A 458 0.35 -23.95 -0.79
C ILE A 458 -1.11 -23.54 -0.86
N THR A 459 -1.65 -23.23 0.29
CA THR A 459 -3.06 -22.81 0.44
C THR A 459 -3.21 -21.29 0.47
N ASP A 460 -2.11 -20.55 0.66
CA ASP A 460 -2.09 -19.08 0.66
C ASP A 460 -0.85 -18.55 -0.05
N LEU A 461 -1.07 -17.88 -1.21
CA LEU A 461 0.01 -17.29 -2.00
C LEU A 461 0.58 -16.01 -1.36
N SER A 462 -0.17 -15.36 -0.48
CA SER A 462 0.28 -14.16 0.25
C SER A 462 1.08 -14.50 1.52
N ALA A 463 0.97 -15.72 2.01
CA ALA A 463 1.71 -16.22 3.16
C ALA A 463 3.03 -16.89 2.76
N LYS A 464 3.91 -17.11 3.75
CA LYS A 464 5.14 -17.87 3.55
C LYS A 464 4.82 -19.33 3.27
N ASP A 465 5.66 -20.00 2.46
CA ASP A 465 5.56 -21.45 2.26
C ASP A 465 5.77 -22.20 3.60
N PRO A 466 4.76 -22.89 4.14
CA PRO A 466 4.84 -23.51 5.46
C PRO A 466 5.90 -24.61 5.56
N TYR A 467 6.23 -25.27 4.45
CA TYR A 467 7.25 -26.32 4.39
C TYR A 467 8.58 -25.86 3.79
N PHE A 468 8.67 -24.59 3.38
CA PHE A 468 9.88 -24.00 2.77
C PHE A 468 10.38 -24.73 1.51
N VAL A 469 9.54 -25.48 0.84
CA VAL A 469 9.90 -26.25 -0.37
C VAL A 469 10.23 -25.30 -1.52
N LEU A 470 9.40 -24.26 -1.73
CA LEU A 470 9.64 -23.26 -2.78
C LEU A 470 10.96 -22.52 -2.61
N PRO A 471 11.33 -21.99 -1.43
CA PRO A 471 12.66 -21.40 -1.20
C PRO A 471 13.82 -22.32 -1.53
N VAL A 472 13.75 -23.58 -1.10
CA VAL A 472 14.79 -24.59 -1.36
C VAL A 472 14.92 -24.88 -2.86
N LEU A 473 13.79 -25.11 -3.55
CA LEU A 473 13.77 -25.32 -5.01
C LEU A 473 14.29 -24.09 -5.76
N THR A 474 13.95 -22.90 -5.28
CA THR A 474 14.46 -21.65 -5.86
C THR A 474 15.97 -21.54 -5.71
N GLY A 475 16.51 -21.84 -4.53
CA GLY A 475 17.96 -21.88 -4.30
C GLY A 475 18.66 -22.91 -5.20
N LEU A 476 18.09 -24.10 -5.35
CA LEU A 476 18.59 -25.12 -6.26
C LEU A 476 18.58 -24.66 -7.72
N SER A 477 17.48 -24.03 -8.15
CA SER A 477 17.37 -23.49 -9.52
C SER A 477 18.41 -22.39 -9.79
N MET A 478 18.67 -21.51 -8.81
CA MET A 478 19.71 -20.49 -8.89
C MET A 478 21.12 -21.09 -8.97
N TYR A 479 21.39 -22.12 -8.17
CA TYR A 479 22.65 -22.84 -8.21
C TYR A 479 22.90 -23.50 -9.59
N LEU A 480 21.86 -24.12 -10.18
CA LEU A 480 21.92 -24.70 -11.52
C LEU A 480 22.16 -23.63 -12.59
N LEU A 481 21.48 -22.48 -12.50
CA LEU A 481 21.72 -21.34 -13.39
C LEU A 481 23.16 -20.84 -13.30
N GLN A 482 23.67 -20.71 -12.08
CA GLN A 482 25.04 -20.25 -11.86
C GLN A 482 26.08 -21.18 -12.49
N LYS A 483 25.87 -22.50 -12.42
CA LYS A 483 26.73 -23.47 -13.10
C LYS A 483 26.75 -23.31 -14.61
N LEU A 484 25.68 -22.80 -15.21
CA LEU A 484 25.62 -22.52 -16.65
C LEU A 484 26.28 -21.18 -17.02
N GLN A 485 26.50 -20.30 -16.05
CA GLN A 485 27.13 -19.00 -16.31
C GLN A 485 28.69 -19.13 -16.28
N PRO A 486 29.42 -18.49 -17.20
CA PRO A 486 30.88 -18.50 -17.16
C PRO A 486 31.35 -17.65 -15.97
N MET A 487 32.24 -18.22 -15.16
CA MET A 487 32.98 -17.43 -14.18
C MET A 487 34.03 -16.58 -14.89
N THR A 488 33.72 -15.31 -15.10
CA THR A 488 34.60 -14.32 -15.71
C THR A 488 35.45 -13.55 -14.70
N MET A 489 35.21 -13.79 -13.41
CA MET A 489 35.91 -13.11 -12.32
C MET A 489 37.27 -13.76 -12.09
N THR A 490 38.30 -12.92 -12.03
CA THR A 490 39.71 -13.35 -11.83
C THR A 490 40.12 -13.40 -10.36
N ASP A 491 39.34 -12.72 -9.47
CA ASP A 491 39.64 -12.68 -8.04
C ASP A 491 39.02 -13.91 -7.32
N PRO A 492 39.84 -14.72 -6.58
CA PRO A 492 39.36 -15.91 -5.87
C PRO A 492 38.30 -15.61 -4.81
N MET A 493 38.37 -14.43 -4.16
CA MET A 493 37.38 -14.00 -3.15
C MET A 493 36.01 -13.75 -3.81
N GLN A 494 36.01 -13.02 -4.92
CA GLN A 494 34.79 -12.76 -5.68
C GLN A 494 34.17 -14.05 -6.22
N GLN A 495 34.99 -15.01 -6.67
CA GLN A 495 34.49 -16.33 -7.09
C GLN A 495 33.78 -17.07 -5.96
N LYS A 496 34.35 -17.08 -4.75
CA LYS A 496 33.69 -17.70 -3.57
C LYS A 496 32.38 -17.02 -3.23
N ILE A 497 32.36 -15.68 -3.18
CA ILE A 497 31.13 -14.91 -2.91
C ILE A 497 30.04 -15.29 -3.91
N MET A 498 30.35 -15.31 -5.20
CA MET A 498 29.42 -15.71 -6.25
C MET A 498 28.93 -17.15 -6.07
N GLN A 499 29.80 -18.09 -5.68
CA GLN A 499 29.40 -19.49 -5.44
C GLN A 499 28.41 -19.65 -4.28
N PHE A 500 28.56 -18.85 -3.21
CA PHE A 500 27.67 -18.92 -2.04
C PHE A 500 26.40 -18.09 -2.20
N MET A 501 26.35 -17.16 -3.17
CA MET A 501 25.20 -16.27 -3.36
C MET A 501 23.86 -17.01 -3.52
N PRO A 502 23.71 -18.13 -4.26
CA PRO A 502 22.45 -18.86 -4.35
C PRO A 502 21.97 -19.40 -3.01
N VAL A 503 22.89 -19.81 -2.15
CA VAL A 503 22.56 -20.31 -0.80
C VAL A 503 22.06 -19.16 0.06
N ALA A 504 22.76 -18.03 0.08
CA ALA A 504 22.35 -16.83 0.80
C ALA A 504 20.98 -16.33 0.31
N MET A 505 20.77 -16.28 -1.01
CA MET A 505 19.48 -15.90 -1.59
C MET A 505 18.37 -16.91 -1.27
N SER A 506 18.67 -18.21 -1.21
CA SER A 506 17.69 -19.22 -0.79
C SER A 506 17.20 -18.96 0.64
N LEU A 507 18.12 -18.67 1.57
CA LEU A 507 17.77 -18.30 2.94
C LEU A 507 16.92 -17.02 3.01
N PHE A 508 17.24 -16.05 2.17
CA PHE A 508 16.47 -14.83 2.06
C PHE A 508 15.00 -15.08 1.63
N PHE A 509 14.77 -16.04 0.72
CA PHE A 509 13.42 -16.39 0.28
C PHE A 509 12.52 -17.04 1.35
N PHE A 510 13.05 -17.45 2.49
CA PHE A 510 12.26 -17.98 3.60
C PHE A 510 11.33 -16.94 4.25
N ILE A 511 11.59 -15.65 4.05
CA ILE A 511 10.77 -14.57 4.61
C ILE A 511 9.70 -14.06 3.65
N PHE A 512 9.74 -14.43 2.37
CA PHE A 512 8.83 -13.92 1.35
C PHE A 512 7.56 -14.76 1.17
N PRO A 513 6.47 -14.14 0.69
CA PRO A 513 5.25 -14.84 0.31
C PRO A 513 5.48 -15.90 -0.77
N ALA A 514 4.70 -17.00 -0.68
CA ALA A 514 4.82 -18.15 -1.59
C ALA A 514 4.61 -17.76 -3.06
N GLY A 515 3.70 -16.84 -3.36
CA GLY A 515 3.44 -16.35 -4.72
C GLY A 515 4.66 -15.69 -5.36
N LEU A 516 5.41 -14.90 -4.59
CA LEU A 516 6.65 -14.27 -5.08
C LEU A 516 7.76 -15.29 -5.29
N VAL A 517 7.92 -16.22 -4.36
CA VAL A 517 8.93 -17.29 -4.48
C VAL A 517 8.60 -18.21 -5.65
N LEU A 518 7.31 -18.51 -5.87
CA LEU A 518 6.83 -19.26 -7.05
C LEU A 518 7.21 -18.55 -8.35
N TYR A 519 6.92 -17.24 -8.45
CA TYR A 519 7.32 -16.45 -9.61
C TYR A 519 8.83 -16.55 -9.87
N TRP A 520 9.66 -16.43 -8.82
CA TRP A 520 11.10 -16.52 -8.95
C TRP A 520 11.57 -17.91 -9.40
N LEU A 521 11.02 -18.95 -8.80
CA LEU A 521 11.31 -20.34 -9.18
C LEU A 521 11.00 -20.60 -10.66
N ILE A 522 9.80 -20.27 -11.10
CA ILE A 522 9.35 -20.45 -12.49
C ILE A 522 10.22 -19.62 -13.46
N SER A 523 10.51 -18.37 -13.09
CA SER A 523 11.43 -17.49 -13.84
C SER A 523 12.81 -18.15 -14.05
N ASN A 524 13.38 -18.77 -13.01
CA ASN A 524 14.65 -19.49 -13.08
C ASN A 524 14.54 -20.74 -13.95
N VAL A 525 13.49 -21.54 -13.79
CA VAL A 525 13.25 -22.76 -14.59
C VAL A 525 13.15 -22.43 -16.07
N ILE A 526 12.36 -21.39 -16.43
CA ILE A 526 12.25 -20.95 -17.81
C ILE A 526 13.62 -20.46 -18.35
N THR A 527 14.36 -19.72 -17.54
CA THR A 527 15.71 -19.26 -17.91
C THR A 527 16.67 -20.42 -18.13
N LEU A 528 16.61 -21.49 -17.31
CA LEU A 528 17.38 -22.74 -17.52
C LEU A 528 17.04 -23.41 -18.85
N ILE A 529 15.74 -23.50 -19.18
CA ILE A 529 15.26 -24.06 -20.44
C ILE A 529 15.76 -23.22 -21.62
N GLN A 530 15.60 -21.90 -21.55
CA GLN A 530 16.05 -20.97 -22.58
C GLN A 530 17.58 -21.05 -22.78
N ALA A 531 18.35 -21.11 -21.70
CA ALA A 531 19.80 -21.25 -21.74
C ALA A 531 20.22 -22.54 -22.47
N LYS A 532 19.61 -23.69 -22.14
CA LYS A 532 19.88 -24.97 -22.82
C LYS A 532 19.56 -24.90 -24.30
N ILE A 533 18.42 -24.34 -24.68
CA ILE A 533 18.02 -24.20 -26.10
C ILE A 533 19.00 -23.31 -26.85
N ILE A 534 19.40 -22.18 -26.25
CA ILE A 534 20.34 -21.24 -26.86
C ILE A 534 21.73 -21.88 -27.02
N TYR A 535 22.26 -22.53 -26.00
CA TYR A 535 23.57 -23.22 -26.08
C TYR A 535 23.55 -24.34 -27.12
N ALA A 536 22.52 -25.19 -27.14
CA ALA A 536 22.40 -26.22 -28.18
C ALA A 536 22.31 -25.63 -29.60
N SER A 537 21.64 -24.47 -29.78
CA SER A 537 21.62 -23.76 -31.05
C SER A 537 22.97 -23.17 -31.43
N MET A 538 23.79 -22.75 -30.45
CA MET A 538 25.15 -22.23 -30.69
C MET A 538 26.12 -23.33 -31.06
N GLU A 539 26.08 -24.47 -30.40
CA GLU A 539 26.92 -25.65 -30.73
C GLU A 539 26.69 -26.12 -32.17
N LYS A 540 25.41 -26.16 -32.60
CA LYS A 540 25.07 -26.47 -34.02
C LYS A 540 25.65 -25.48 -35.03
N ARG A 541 25.96 -24.24 -34.60
CA ARG A 541 26.57 -23.18 -35.42
C ARG A 541 28.10 -23.17 -35.29
N GLY A 542 28.72 -24.15 -34.60
CA GLY A 542 30.16 -24.24 -34.41
C GLY A 542 30.74 -23.26 -33.38
N LEU A 543 29.90 -22.63 -32.56
CA LEU A 543 30.38 -21.79 -31.46
C LEU A 543 30.60 -22.66 -30.22
N SER A 544 31.82 -22.64 -29.68
CA SER A 544 32.12 -23.39 -28.44
C SER A 544 31.31 -22.83 -27.26
N THR A 545 30.58 -23.71 -26.59
CA THR A 545 29.80 -23.39 -25.40
C THR A 545 30.37 -24.03 -24.12
N LYS A 546 31.42 -24.87 -24.26
CA LYS A 546 32.11 -25.55 -23.16
C LYS A 546 33.31 -24.77 -22.64
#